data_24df5b4edf58c4077c7c107922778d2b
#
_entry.id   24df5b4edf58c4077c7c107922778d2b
#
_cell.length_a   1.000
_cell.length_b   1.000
_cell.length_c   1.000
_cell.angle_alpha   90.00
_cell.angle_beta   90.00
_cell.angle_gamma   90.00
#
_symmetry.space_group_name_H-M   'P 1'
#
loop_
_entity.id
_entity.type
_entity.pdbx_description
1 polymer ?
#
loop_
_entity_poly.entity_id
_entity_poly.type
_entity_poly.pdbx_seq_one_letter_code
_entity_poly.pdbx_strand_id
1 'polypeptide(L)'
;LAIPAILYNWKVLFFVLAMLPLVQVSIYYTKRKDERNLINDLVGITIFALAGMGAYYFPDQQFDHKIWWVALHPSLFFIGTTLYIKSVMRERKNPRYFKSAVIFHLICIASYLIAKQYGLALAFLIGLARTAYLPTRKLSIQQTGLIEFAISAIFFILLLTSTL
;
A
#
# COMPACT_ATOMS: atom_id res chain seq x y z
N LEU A 1 15.01 -11.38 21.83
CA LEU A 1 14.58 -11.96 20.54
C LEU A 1 15.23 -11.30 19.32
N ALA A 2 15.51 -9.97 19.31
CA ALA A 2 16.12 -9.30 18.17
C ALA A 2 17.62 -9.63 17.96
N ILE A 3 18.39 -9.87 19.03
CA ILE A 3 19.83 -10.09 18.96
C ILE A 3 20.21 -11.30 18.07
N PRO A 4 19.62 -12.49 18.25
CA PRO A 4 19.94 -13.63 17.39
C PRO A 4 19.61 -13.39 15.92
N ALA A 5 18.53 -12.67 15.62
CA ALA A 5 18.16 -12.34 14.26
C ALA A 5 19.17 -11.38 13.60
N ILE A 6 19.65 -10.38 14.34
CA ILE A 6 20.68 -9.44 13.87
C ILE A 6 22.02 -10.17 13.66
N LEU A 7 22.38 -11.11 14.55
CA LEU A 7 23.59 -11.91 14.39
C LEU A 7 23.52 -12.83 13.18
N TYR A 8 22.30 -13.35 12.86
CA TYR A 8 22.08 -14.17 11.68
C TYR A 8 22.23 -13.37 10.38
N ASN A 9 21.59 -12.20 10.30
CA ASN A 9 21.63 -11.36 9.11
C ASN A 9 21.63 -9.86 9.48
N TRP A 10 22.82 -9.35 9.87
CA TRP A 10 22.95 -7.94 10.25
C TRP A 10 22.66 -6.95 9.10
N LYS A 11 22.77 -7.39 7.84
CA LYS A 11 22.51 -6.55 6.66
C LYS A 11 21.05 -6.07 6.57
N VAL A 12 20.12 -6.75 7.25
CA VAL A 12 18.73 -6.27 7.36
C VAL A 12 18.65 -4.88 7.99
N LEU A 13 19.65 -4.48 8.78
CA LEU A 13 19.71 -3.14 9.37
C LEU A 13 19.80 -2.02 8.34
N PHE A 14 20.27 -2.28 7.12
CA PHE A 14 20.23 -1.28 6.04
C PHE A 14 18.79 -0.85 5.70
N PHE A 15 17.83 -1.77 5.72
CA PHE A 15 16.42 -1.44 5.54
C PHE A 15 15.90 -0.58 6.70
N VAL A 16 16.28 -0.90 7.93
CA VAL A 16 15.93 -0.10 9.11
C VAL A 16 16.53 1.30 9.00
N LEU A 17 17.79 1.42 8.62
CA LEU A 17 18.44 2.72 8.42
C LEU A 17 17.75 3.54 7.32
N ALA A 18 17.32 2.91 6.23
CA ALA A 18 16.58 3.57 5.17
C ALA A 18 15.19 4.08 5.63
N MET A 19 14.59 3.46 6.64
CA MET A 19 13.33 3.91 7.23
C MET A 19 13.48 5.13 8.14
N LEU A 20 14.66 5.36 8.75
CA LEU A 20 14.84 6.42 9.76
C LEU A 20 14.45 7.82 9.26
N PRO A 21 14.88 8.29 8.06
CA PRO A 21 14.46 9.60 7.56
C PRO A 21 12.94 9.66 7.33
N LEU A 22 12.32 8.57 6.91
CA LEU A 22 10.86 8.50 6.70
C LEU A 22 10.11 8.58 8.03
N VAL A 23 10.60 7.90 9.06
CA VAL A 23 10.04 8.00 10.43
C VAL A 23 10.14 9.43 10.95
N GLN A 24 11.24 10.15 10.68
CA GLN A 24 11.37 11.56 11.05
C GLN A 24 10.31 12.43 10.38
N VAL A 25 10.03 12.19 9.09
CA VAL A 25 8.93 12.89 8.38
C VAL A 25 7.59 12.58 9.05
N SER A 26 7.30 11.32 9.39
CA SER A 26 6.06 10.95 10.06
C SER A 26 5.93 11.63 11.44
N ILE A 27 7.01 11.68 12.22
CA ILE A 27 7.04 12.40 13.52
C ILE A 27 6.76 13.90 13.32
N TYR A 28 7.30 14.51 12.26
CA TYR A 28 7.05 15.91 11.94
C TYR A 28 5.55 16.18 11.71
N TYR A 29 4.86 15.34 10.92
CA TYR A 29 3.41 15.47 10.70
C TYR A 29 2.60 15.22 11.98
N THR A 30 3.01 14.25 12.81
CA THR A 30 2.38 13.96 14.10
C THR A 30 2.48 15.15 15.04
N LYS A 31 3.65 15.77 15.17
CA LYS A 31 3.84 16.97 15.99
C LYS A 31 2.98 18.16 15.52
N ARG A 32 2.69 18.25 14.23
CA ARG A 32 1.80 19.26 13.64
C ARG A 32 0.32 18.92 13.73
N LYS A 33 -0.05 17.77 14.29
CA LYS A 33 -1.43 17.25 14.31
C LYS A 33 -2.04 17.12 12.91
N ASP A 34 -1.17 16.92 11.89
CA ASP A 34 -1.54 16.74 10.49
C ASP A 34 -1.16 15.32 10.02
N GLU A 35 -1.41 14.33 10.88
CA GLU A 35 -1.09 12.91 10.65
C GLU A 35 -1.77 12.34 9.40
N ARG A 36 -2.86 13.00 8.98
CA ARG A 36 -3.71 12.58 7.87
C ARG A 36 -3.33 13.24 6.54
N ASN A 37 -2.17 13.88 6.48
CA ASN A 37 -1.63 14.45 5.25
C ASN A 37 -1.31 13.35 4.25
N LEU A 38 -1.53 13.61 2.96
CA LEU A 38 -1.24 12.62 1.91
C LEU A 38 0.24 12.22 1.90
N ILE A 39 1.14 13.17 2.14
CA ILE A 39 2.58 12.88 2.18
C ILE A 39 2.88 11.91 3.33
N ASN A 40 2.28 12.11 4.51
CA ASN A 40 2.47 11.20 5.64
C ASN A 40 1.92 9.80 5.35
N ASP A 41 0.77 9.70 4.69
CA ASP A 41 0.24 8.40 4.25
C ASP A 41 1.20 7.69 3.27
N LEU A 42 1.78 8.41 2.31
CA LEU A 42 2.76 7.86 1.35
C LEU A 42 4.07 7.46 2.04
N VAL A 43 4.53 8.24 3.01
CA VAL A 43 5.67 7.90 3.86
C VAL A 43 5.41 6.60 4.61
N GLY A 44 4.23 6.44 5.21
CA GLY A 44 3.83 5.19 5.88
C GLY A 44 3.87 4.00 4.93
N ILE A 45 3.32 4.13 3.72
CA ILE A 45 3.35 3.07 2.69
C ILE A 45 4.80 2.72 2.33
N THR A 46 5.68 3.71 2.19
CA THR A 46 7.10 3.48 1.87
C THR A 46 7.82 2.75 3.01
N ILE A 47 7.53 3.09 4.27
CA ILE A 47 8.08 2.37 5.44
C ILE A 47 7.64 0.90 5.40
N PHE A 48 6.37 0.61 5.13
CA PHE A 48 5.88 -0.77 5.01
C PHE A 48 6.52 -1.51 3.82
N ALA A 49 6.74 -0.84 2.69
CA ALA A 49 7.43 -1.43 1.56
C ALA A 49 8.88 -1.83 1.92
N LEU A 50 9.62 -0.95 2.58
CA LEU A 50 10.98 -1.25 3.06
C LEU A 50 10.99 -2.37 4.09
N ALA A 51 10.00 -2.43 4.99
CA ALA A 51 9.85 -3.53 5.95
C ALA A 51 9.60 -4.86 5.23
N GLY A 52 8.74 -4.87 4.22
CA GLY A 52 8.49 -6.04 3.38
C GLY A 52 9.75 -6.51 2.63
N MET A 53 10.51 -5.57 2.05
CA MET A 53 11.80 -5.88 1.41
C MET A 53 12.80 -6.48 2.42
N GLY A 54 12.89 -5.92 3.63
CA GLY A 54 13.74 -6.43 4.69
C GLY A 54 13.33 -7.84 5.13
N ALA A 55 12.02 -8.11 5.26
CA ALA A 55 11.49 -9.42 5.59
C ALA A 55 11.78 -10.46 4.48
N TYR A 56 11.63 -10.07 3.21
CA TYR A 56 11.99 -10.92 2.07
C TYR A 56 13.47 -11.24 2.03
N TYR A 57 14.32 -10.24 2.25
CA TYR A 57 15.78 -10.38 2.25
C TYR A 57 16.32 -11.22 3.42
N PHE A 58 15.60 -11.24 4.55
CA PHE A 58 16.11 -11.78 5.82
C PHE A 58 16.51 -13.25 5.75
N PRO A 59 15.71 -14.20 5.20
CA PRO A 59 16.03 -15.63 5.24
C PRO A 59 17.22 -15.98 4.31
N ASP A 60 17.16 -15.55 3.06
CA ASP A 60 18.09 -16.06 2.03
C ASP A 60 19.24 -15.12 1.72
N GLN A 61 19.23 -13.91 2.28
CA GLN A 61 20.22 -12.85 2.06
C GLN A 61 20.44 -12.49 0.57
N GLN A 62 19.44 -12.78 -0.28
CA GLN A 62 19.49 -12.50 -1.70
C GLN A 62 18.73 -11.24 -2.03
N PHE A 63 19.38 -10.35 -2.79
CA PHE A 63 18.78 -9.13 -3.32
C PHE A 63 18.50 -9.32 -4.80
N ASP A 64 17.42 -10.03 -5.13
CA ASP A 64 16.97 -10.31 -6.48
C ASP A 64 15.83 -9.37 -6.92
N HIS A 65 15.36 -9.56 -8.17
CA HIS A 65 14.29 -8.73 -8.71
C HIS A 65 12.93 -8.91 -7.99
N LYS A 66 12.70 -10.04 -7.32
CA LYS A 66 11.43 -10.32 -6.60
C LYS A 66 11.25 -9.41 -5.39
N ILE A 67 12.33 -8.90 -4.81
CA ILE A 67 12.27 -7.94 -3.70
C ILE A 67 11.49 -6.67 -4.10
N TRP A 68 11.59 -6.25 -5.37
CA TRP A 68 10.82 -5.11 -5.89
C TRP A 68 9.34 -5.42 -6.04
N TRP A 69 8.98 -6.68 -6.29
CA TRP A 69 7.58 -7.11 -6.35
C TRP A 69 6.92 -7.01 -4.98
N VAL A 70 7.63 -7.44 -3.92
CA VAL A 70 7.17 -7.31 -2.54
C VAL A 70 6.94 -5.86 -2.14
N ALA A 71 7.74 -4.93 -2.64
CA ALA A 71 7.58 -3.50 -2.37
C ALA A 71 6.50 -2.86 -3.25
N LEU A 72 6.54 -3.09 -4.57
CA LEU A 72 5.75 -2.36 -5.56
C LEU A 72 4.26 -2.67 -5.47
N HIS A 73 3.88 -3.96 -5.52
CA HIS A 73 2.47 -4.32 -5.65
C HIS A 73 1.62 -3.92 -4.43
N PRO A 74 2.05 -4.19 -3.17
CA PRO A 74 1.32 -3.69 -2.02
C PRO A 74 1.32 -2.16 -1.93
N SER A 75 2.42 -1.50 -2.32
CA SER A 75 2.46 -0.03 -2.31
C SER A 75 1.44 0.58 -3.25
N LEU A 76 1.34 0.08 -4.49
CA LEU A 76 0.33 0.54 -5.45
C LEU A 76 -1.09 0.31 -4.91
N PHE A 77 -1.35 -0.86 -4.31
CA PHE A 77 -2.65 -1.15 -3.71
C PHE A 77 -2.99 -0.17 -2.58
N PHE A 78 -2.07 0.07 -1.65
CA PHE A 78 -2.30 0.99 -0.53
C PHE A 78 -2.38 2.46 -0.97
N ILE A 79 -1.65 2.88 -2.02
CA ILE A 79 -1.83 4.21 -2.62
C ILE A 79 -3.26 4.37 -3.15
N GLY A 80 -3.76 3.40 -3.92
CA GLY A 80 -5.13 3.40 -4.43
C GLY A 80 -6.17 3.46 -3.31
N THR A 81 -5.98 2.66 -2.25
CA THR A 81 -6.82 2.66 -1.05
C THR A 81 -6.77 4.00 -0.33
N THR A 82 -5.61 4.59 -0.17
CA THR A 82 -5.43 5.92 0.46
C THR A 82 -6.20 7.00 -0.31
N LEU A 83 -6.06 7.06 -1.63
CA LEU A 83 -6.79 8.01 -2.47
C LEU A 83 -8.30 7.84 -2.35
N TYR A 84 -8.79 6.59 -2.34
CA TYR A 84 -10.19 6.27 -2.14
C TYR A 84 -10.68 6.72 -0.76
N ILE A 85 -10.00 6.35 0.33
CA ILE A 85 -10.40 6.71 1.70
C ILE A 85 -10.42 8.23 1.89
N LYS A 86 -9.47 8.95 1.31
CA LYS A 86 -9.51 10.42 1.32
C LYS A 86 -10.75 10.95 0.61
N SER A 87 -11.11 10.38 -0.53
CA SER A 87 -12.26 10.84 -1.31
C SER A 87 -13.61 10.63 -0.61
N VAL A 88 -13.75 9.60 0.23
CA VAL A 88 -15.03 9.28 0.90
C VAL A 88 -15.15 9.79 2.32
N MET A 89 -14.03 9.98 3.02
CA MET A 89 -14.04 10.32 4.45
C MET A 89 -13.48 11.71 4.75
N ARG A 90 -12.27 12.00 4.30
CA ARG A 90 -11.51 13.17 4.77
C ARG A 90 -11.64 14.38 3.83
N GLU A 91 -11.51 14.11 2.55
CA GLU A 91 -11.52 15.11 1.47
C GLU A 91 -12.80 14.99 0.62
N ARG A 92 -13.91 14.60 1.25
CA ARG A 92 -15.18 14.31 0.57
C ARG A 92 -15.71 15.46 -0.29
N LYS A 93 -15.36 16.69 0.07
CA LYS A 93 -15.75 17.90 -0.69
C LYS A 93 -14.80 18.21 -1.84
N ASN A 94 -13.64 17.53 -1.91
CA ASN A 94 -12.61 17.76 -2.92
C ASN A 94 -12.68 16.69 -4.01
N PRO A 95 -13.27 16.99 -5.19
CA PRO A 95 -13.44 16.01 -6.24
C PRO A 95 -12.12 15.52 -6.85
N ARG A 96 -11.01 16.21 -6.56
CA ARG A 96 -9.68 15.82 -7.06
C ARG A 96 -9.29 14.43 -6.55
N TYR A 97 -9.53 14.12 -5.27
CA TYR A 97 -9.18 12.81 -4.70
C TYR A 97 -9.98 11.67 -5.36
N PHE A 98 -11.27 11.88 -5.62
CA PHE A 98 -12.07 10.88 -6.34
C PHE A 98 -11.54 10.65 -7.75
N LYS A 99 -11.30 11.73 -8.51
CA LYS A 99 -10.74 11.65 -9.86
C LYS A 99 -9.37 10.97 -9.86
N SER A 100 -8.48 11.37 -8.94
CA SER A 100 -7.16 10.75 -8.81
C SER A 100 -7.24 9.26 -8.48
N ALA A 101 -8.15 8.85 -7.59
CA ALA A 101 -8.36 7.45 -7.26
C ALA A 101 -8.82 6.64 -8.48
N VAL A 102 -9.79 7.14 -9.24
CA VAL A 102 -10.28 6.47 -10.46
C VAL A 102 -9.18 6.35 -11.50
N ILE A 103 -8.49 7.47 -11.82
CA ILE A 103 -7.41 7.49 -12.81
C ILE A 103 -6.29 6.55 -12.39
N PHE A 104 -5.91 6.55 -11.12
CA PHE A 104 -4.86 5.68 -10.60
C PHE A 104 -5.20 4.20 -10.77
N HIS A 105 -6.42 3.78 -10.42
CA HIS A 105 -6.85 2.40 -10.61
C HIS A 105 -6.88 2.02 -12.09
N LEU A 106 -7.34 2.89 -12.98
CA LEU A 106 -7.36 2.63 -14.43
C LEU A 106 -5.94 2.46 -14.97
N ILE A 107 -4.98 3.30 -14.55
CA ILE A 107 -3.58 3.16 -14.95
C ILE A 107 -3.02 1.83 -14.46
N CYS A 108 -3.25 1.45 -13.21
CA CYS A 108 -2.79 0.17 -12.67
C CYS A 108 -3.39 -1.01 -13.43
N ILE A 109 -4.72 -1.00 -13.71
CA ILE A 109 -5.38 -2.05 -14.49
C ILE A 109 -4.74 -2.18 -15.86
N ALA A 110 -4.59 -1.06 -16.60
CA ALA A 110 -3.97 -1.07 -17.92
C ALA A 110 -2.54 -1.61 -17.89
N SER A 111 -1.74 -1.18 -16.93
CA SER A 111 -0.35 -1.64 -16.74
C SER A 111 -0.28 -3.14 -16.49
N TYR A 112 -1.14 -3.68 -15.61
CA TYR A 112 -1.16 -5.11 -15.30
C TYR A 112 -1.73 -5.95 -16.45
N LEU A 113 -2.67 -5.44 -17.24
CA LEU A 113 -3.15 -6.12 -18.44
C LEU A 113 -2.03 -6.22 -19.51
N ILE A 114 -1.30 -5.12 -19.73
CA ILE A 114 -0.14 -5.10 -20.64
C ILE A 114 0.95 -6.09 -20.17
N ALA A 115 1.19 -6.15 -18.85
CA ALA A 115 2.12 -7.08 -18.23
C ALA A 115 1.60 -8.54 -18.16
N LYS A 116 0.36 -8.80 -18.64
CA LYS A 116 -0.33 -10.10 -18.58
C LYS A 116 -0.52 -10.64 -17.16
N GLN A 117 -0.53 -9.76 -16.16
CA GLN A 117 -0.76 -10.05 -14.74
C GLN A 117 -2.26 -9.93 -14.41
N TYR A 118 -3.06 -10.87 -14.94
CA TYR A 118 -4.53 -10.78 -14.91
C TYR A 118 -5.10 -10.81 -13.48
N GLY A 119 -4.48 -11.53 -12.56
CA GLY A 119 -4.90 -11.56 -11.14
C GLY A 119 -4.77 -10.20 -10.48
N LEU A 120 -3.65 -9.50 -10.70
CA LEU A 120 -3.45 -8.14 -10.19
C LEU A 120 -4.35 -7.13 -10.89
N ALA A 121 -4.57 -7.25 -12.20
CA ALA A 121 -5.54 -6.42 -12.92
C ALA A 121 -6.95 -6.57 -12.32
N LEU A 122 -7.37 -7.80 -11.99
CA LEU A 122 -8.64 -8.08 -11.31
C LEU A 122 -8.70 -7.44 -9.92
N ALA A 123 -7.63 -7.52 -9.14
CA ALA A 123 -7.56 -6.89 -7.82
C ALA A 123 -7.79 -5.36 -7.89
N PHE A 124 -7.15 -4.69 -8.85
CA PHE A 124 -7.34 -3.26 -9.08
C PHE A 124 -8.71 -2.93 -9.68
N LEU A 125 -9.30 -3.82 -10.46
CA LEU A 125 -10.68 -3.68 -10.96
C LEU A 125 -11.69 -3.70 -9.79
N ILE A 126 -11.51 -4.60 -8.81
CA ILE A 126 -12.32 -4.63 -7.57
C ILE A 126 -12.14 -3.31 -6.81
N GLY A 127 -10.90 -2.80 -6.70
CA GLY A 127 -10.60 -1.50 -6.10
C GLY A 127 -11.30 -0.34 -6.83
N LEU A 128 -11.32 -0.38 -8.16
CA LEU A 128 -12.02 0.62 -8.98
C LEU A 128 -13.54 0.55 -8.76
N ALA A 129 -14.14 -0.64 -8.79
CA ALA A 129 -15.55 -0.86 -8.54
C ALA A 129 -15.97 -0.31 -7.16
N ARG A 130 -15.18 -0.60 -6.12
CA ARG A 130 -15.33 -0.01 -4.78
C ARG A 130 -15.30 1.52 -4.85
N THR A 131 -14.31 2.08 -5.52
CA THR A 131 -14.10 3.53 -5.62
C THR A 131 -15.27 4.22 -6.33
N ALA A 132 -15.86 3.58 -7.34
CA ALA A 132 -17.00 4.13 -8.08
C ALA A 132 -18.33 3.98 -7.33
N TYR A 133 -18.54 2.87 -6.62
CA TYR A 133 -19.84 2.52 -6.05
C TYR A 133 -20.03 2.96 -4.59
N LEU A 134 -19.03 2.77 -3.71
CA LEU A 134 -19.21 3.03 -2.29
C LEU A 134 -19.37 4.51 -1.90
N PRO A 135 -18.84 5.51 -2.61
CA PRO A 135 -19.09 6.91 -2.27
C PRO A 135 -20.55 7.31 -2.30
N THR A 136 -21.39 6.58 -3.07
CA THR A 136 -22.83 6.80 -3.15
C THR A 136 -23.59 6.28 -1.91
N ARG A 137 -22.94 5.43 -1.11
CA ARG A 137 -23.51 4.83 0.10
C ARG A 137 -23.08 5.61 1.34
N LYS A 138 -23.98 5.76 2.30
CA LYS A 138 -23.69 6.37 3.62
C LYS A 138 -23.19 5.28 4.57
N LEU A 139 -21.94 4.84 4.38
CA LEU A 139 -21.33 3.80 5.22
C LEU A 139 -20.79 4.40 6.52
N SER A 140 -20.88 3.64 7.61
CA SER A 140 -20.18 3.95 8.86
C SER A 140 -18.68 3.69 8.70
N ILE A 141 -17.88 4.27 9.61
CA ILE A 141 -16.42 4.05 9.64
C ILE A 141 -16.09 2.55 9.79
N GLN A 142 -16.84 1.84 10.65
CA GLN A 142 -16.66 0.40 10.86
C GLN A 142 -16.97 -0.41 9.61
N GLN A 143 -18.07 -0.11 8.92
CA GLN A 143 -18.44 -0.78 7.67
C GLN A 143 -17.37 -0.54 6.59
N THR A 144 -16.90 0.69 6.45
CA THR A 144 -15.81 1.01 5.52
C THR A 144 -14.56 0.21 5.87
N GLY A 145 -14.15 0.15 7.15
CA GLY A 145 -12.98 -0.60 7.58
C GLY A 145 -13.10 -2.10 7.29
N LEU A 146 -14.29 -2.71 7.50
CA LEU A 146 -14.51 -4.13 7.22
C LEU A 146 -14.43 -4.43 5.71
N ILE A 147 -14.99 -3.55 4.88
CA ILE A 147 -14.89 -3.69 3.42
C ILE A 147 -13.43 -3.58 2.97
N GLU A 148 -12.68 -2.61 3.50
CA GLU A 148 -11.25 -2.45 3.17
C GLU A 148 -10.44 -3.67 3.59
N PHE A 149 -10.73 -4.24 4.75
CA PHE A 149 -10.10 -5.48 5.20
C PHE A 149 -10.36 -6.64 4.23
N ALA A 150 -11.62 -6.85 3.82
CA ALA A 150 -12.00 -7.90 2.87
C ALA A 150 -11.32 -7.70 1.51
N ILE A 151 -11.31 -6.47 0.97
CA ILE A 151 -10.66 -6.16 -0.31
C ILE A 151 -9.14 -6.35 -0.21
N SER A 152 -8.52 -5.99 0.92
CA SER A 152 -7.10 -6.23 1.16
C SER A 152 -6.79 -7.73 1.19
N ALA A 153 -7.62 -8.54 1.83
CA ALA A 153 -7.46 -10.00 1.85
C ALA A 153 -7.54 -10.59 0.42
N ILE A 154 -8.53 -10.15 -0.38
CA ILE A 154 -8.67 -10.57 -1.78
C ILE A 154 -7.43 -10.16 -2.58
N PHE A 155 -6.96 -8.91 -2.42
CA PHE A 155 -5.74 -8.44 -3.09
C PHE A 155 -4.54 -9.34 -2.79
N PHE A 156 -4.30 -9.66 -1.50
CA PHE A 156 -3.16 -10.50 -1.13
C PHE A 156 -3.29 -11.94 -1.65
N ILE A 157 -4.50 -12.51 -1.69
CA ILE A 157 -4.73 -13.82 -2.30
C ILE A 157 -4.38 -13.76 -3.80
N LEU A 158 -4.89 -12.76 -4.53
CA LEU A 158 -4.62 -12.60 -5.95
C LEU A 158 -3.14 -12.30 -6.24
N LEU A 159 -2.47 -11.54 -5.36
CA LEU A 159 -1.03 -11.29 -5.44
C LEU A 159 -0.25 -12.61 -5.32
N LEU A 160 -0.51 -13.41 -4.29
CA LEU A 160 0.18 -14.69 -4.07
C LEU A 160 -0.03 -15.65 -5.24
N THR A 161 -1.25 -15.77 -5.77
CA THR A 161 -1.55 -16.65 -6.90
C THR A 161 -0.98 -16.15 -8.24
N SER A 162 -0.66 -14.86 -8.34
CA SER A 162 -0.06 -14.27 -9.55
C SER A 162 1.47 -14.31 -9.54
N THR A 163 2.09 -14.54 -8.38
CA THR A 163 3.55 -14.54 -8.19
C THR A 163 4.13 -15.95 -8.02
N LEU A 164 3.30 -16.95 -7.79
CA LEU A 164 3.65 -18.38 -7.77
C LEU A 164 3.59 -18.95 -9.18
#